data_1b61ed242336ed6f35c1908cd5b9d8e6
#
_entry.id   1b61ed242336ed6f35c1908cd5b9d8e6
#
_cell.length_a   1.000
_cell.length_b   1.000
_cell.length_c   1.000
_cell.angle_alpha   90.00
_cell.angle_beta   90.00
_cell.angle_gamma   90.00
#
_symmetry.space_group_name_H-M   'P 1'
#
loop_
_entity.id
_entity.type
_entity.pdbx_description
1 polymer ?
#
loop_
_entity_poly.entity_id
_entity_poly.type
_entity_poly.pdbx_seq_one_letter_code
_entity_poly.pdbx_strand_id
1 'polypeptide(L)'
;MKKLVYVTIALVALFAANSCKNKNNVPVISAADSVEVEDAMNDSTIYGVCGEGTSMHNLELISDDGDTLSVFIDDENPDVVQGGLLAGDRIALIGYKAEDGEMMAQKIINLTSLLGKWTSLDKNFDILEGGE
;
A
#
# COMPACT_ATOMS: atom_id res chain seq x y z
N MET A 1 43.47 28.34 -29.43
CA MET A 1 42.14 28.39 -28.79
C MET A 1 40.97 28.01 -29.73
N LYS A 2 41.06 28.26 -31.03
CA LYS A 2 39.99 27.91 -32.00
C LYS A 2 39.79 26.39 -32.19
N LYS A 3 40.85 25.57 -32.02
CA LYS A 3 40.77 24.12 -32.18
C LYS A 3 40.09 23.38 -31.00
N LEU A 4 40.09 24.02 -29.83
CA LEU A 4 39.48 23.41 -28.62
C LEU A 4 37.94 23.52 -28.63
N VAL A 5 37.44 24.58 -29.27
CA VAL A 5 35.99 24.83 -29.40
C VAL A 5 35.30 23.80 -30.30
N TYR A 6 36.00 23.37 -31.37
CA TYR A 6 35.45 22.35 -32.29
C TYR A 6 35.39 20.95 -31.69
N VAL A 7 36.30 20.62 -30.76
CA VAL A 7 36.30 19.33 -30.07
C VAL A 7 35.13 19.24 -29.09
N THR A 8 34.80 20.33 -28.40
CA THR A 8 33.64 20.36 -27.46
C THR A 8 32.29 20.29 -28.19
N ILE A 9 32.17 20.89 -29.38
CA ILE A 9 30.95 20.83 -30.21
C ILE A 9 30.77 19.42 -30.78
N ALA A 10 31.82 18.73 -31.16
CA ALA A 10 31.76 17.35 -31.66
C ALA A 10 31.36 16.34 -30.58
N LEU A 11 31.73 16.60 -29.31
CA LEU A 11 31.38 15.68 -28.21
C LEU A 11 29.92 15.78 -27.79
N VAL A 12 29.27 16.93 -27.94
CA VAL A 12 27.84 17.15 -27.61
C VAL A 12 26.93 16.52 -28.66
N ALA A 13 27.38 16.37 -29.91
CA ALA A 13 26.59 15.78 -30.99
C ALA A 13 26.45 14.23 -30.91
N LEU A 14 27.27 13.56 -30.09
CA LEU A 14 27.28 12.09 -29.98
C LEU A 14 26.30 11.54 -28.94
N PHE A 15 25.64 12.39 -28.11
CA PHE A 15 24.68 11.94 -27.10
C PHE A 15 23.22 12.01 -27.52
N ALA A 16 22.90 12.43 -28.74
CA ALA A 16 21.52 12.63 -29.21
C ALA A 16 20.92 11.46 -30.01
N ALA A 17 21.52 10.28 -30.03
CA ALA A 17 21.05 9.18 -30.89
C ALA A 17 20.84 7.84 -30.17
N ASN A 18 20.15 7.85 -29.00
CA ASN A 18 19.63 6.62 -28.43
C ASN A 18 18.20 6.83 -27.91
N SER A 19 17.30 7.17 -28.82
CA SER A 19 15.86 7.04 -28.60
C SER A 19 15.41 5.76 -29.32
N CYS A 20 15.49 4.63 -28.63
CA CYS A 20 14.88 3.39 -29.10
C CYS A 20 13.36 3.47 -28.92
N LYS A 21 12.68 3.72 -30.03
CA LYS A 21 11.26 3.43 -30.20
C LYS A 21 11.06 1.92 -30.21
N ASN A 22 10.56 1.34 -29.14
CA ASN A 22 9.97 0.00 -29.19
C ASN A 22 8.46 0.15 -29.30
N LYS A 23 7.96 -0.01 -30.53
CA LYS A 23 6.53 -0.16 -30.82
C LYS A 23 6.20 -1.65 -30.74
N ASN A 24 5.67 -2.10 -29.62
CA ASN A 24 4.92 -3.35 -29.60
C ASN A 24 3.44 -2.98 -29.65
N ASN A 25 2.82 -3.27 -30.78
CA ASN A 25 1.37 -3.25 -30.97
C ASN A 25 0.78 -4.39 -30.16
N VAL A 26 0.06 -4.05 -29.08
CA VAL A 26 -0.88 -4.93 -28.43
C VAL A 26 -2.28 -4.39 -28.72
N PRO A 27 -3.26 -5.22 -29.12
CA PRO A 27 -4.58 -4.73 -29.51
C PRO A 27 -5.30 -4.13 -28.30
N VAL A 28 -5.78 -2.92 -28.50
CA VAL A 28 -6.58 -2.15 -27.53
C VAL A 28 -7.94 -2.86 -27.39
N ILE A 29 -8.16 -3.50 -26.25
CA ILE A 29 -9.51 -3.82 -25.79
C ILE A 29 -9.97 -2.60 -24.99
N SER A 30 -10.87 -1.82 -25.61
CA SER A 30 -11.54 -0.71 -24.97
C SER A 30 -12.55 -1.27 -23.96
N ALA A 31 -12.21 -1.28 -22.68
CA ALA A 31 -13.17 -1.34 -21.60
C ALA A 31 -12.92 -0.10 -20.74
N ALA A 32 -13.89 0.79 -20.76
CA ALA A 32 -13.93 1.93 -19.88
C ALA A 32 -14.11 1.43 -18.44
N ASP A 33 -13.06 1.45 -17.70
CA ASP A 33 -12.98 1.77 -16.27
C ASP A 33 -11.49 1.73 -15.90
N SER A 34 -10.78 2.81 -16.20
CA SER A 34 -9.44 3.00 -15.67
C SER A 34 -9.57 3.49 -14.24
N VAL A 35 -9.67 2.55 -13.32
CA VAL A 35 -9.22 2.77 -11.95
C VAL A 35 -7.72 3.02 -12.07
N GLU A 36 -7.31 4.23 -11.77
CA GLU A 36 -5.90 4.64 -11.75
C GLU A 36 -5.13 3.75 -10.77
N VAL A 37 -4.36 2.80 -11.30
CA VAL A 37 -3.46 1.93 -10.53
C VAL A 37 -2.09 2.64 -10.46
N GLU A 38 -2.07 3.91 -10.07
CA GLU A 38 -0.79 4.62 -9.85
C GLU A 38 -0.30 4.54 -8.39
N ASP A 39 -1.11 4.06 -7.45
CA ASP A 39 -0.71 3.94 -6.04
C ASP A 39 -0.17 2.57 -5.60
N ALA A 40 -0.08 1.60 -6.51
CA ALA A 40 0.38 0.25 -6.16
C ALA A 40 1.91 0.14 -5.90
N MET A 41 2.68 1.22 -6.10
CA MET A 41 4.15 1.20 -5.91
C MET A 41 4.62 1.79 -4.57
N ASN A 42 3.72 2.31 -3.75
CA ASN A 42 4.07 2.83 -2.43
C ASN A 42 3.10 2.27 -1.38
N ASP A 43 3.03 0.93 -1.31
CA ASP A 43 2.25 0.26 -0.28
C ASP A 43 2.90 0.51 1.08
N SER A 44 2.37 1.49 1.80
CA SER A 44 2.77 1.82 3.17
C SER A 44 2.01 1.02 4.21
N THR A 45 1.37 -0.09 3.81
CA THR A 45 0.63 -0.96 4.70
C THR A 45 1.58 -1.72 5.63
N ILE A 46 1.33 -1.61 6.92
CA ILE A 46 2.06 -2.34 7.95
C ILE A 46 1.22 -3.55 8.36
N TYR A 47 1.80 -4.73 8.25
CA TYR A 47 1.18 -5.98 8.68
C TYR A 47 1.71 -6.41 10.03
N GLY A 48 0.82 -7.00 10.85
CA GLY A 48 1.21 -7.47 12.17
C GLY A 48 0.07 -8.18 12.90
N VAL A 49 0.27 -8.39 14.17
CA VAL A 49 -0.69 -9.03 15.07
C VAL A 49 -1.15 -8.02 16.12
N CYS A 50 -2.47 -7.99 16.39
CA CYS A 50 -3.06 -7.18 17.45
C CYS A 50 -2.54 -7.63 18.82
N GLY A 51 -1.92 -6.73 19.56
CA GLY A 51 -1.39 -6.99 20.89
C GLY A 51 -2.43 -6.89 22.00
N GLU A 52 -2.08 -7.36 23.18
CA GLU A 52 -2.95 -7.34 24.37
C GLU A 52 -3.17 -5.93 24.94
N GLY A 53 -2.27 -4.98 24.63
CA GLY A 53 -2.37 -3.58 25.04
C GLY A 53 -3.36 -2.76 24.20
N THR A 54 -4.06 -3.38 23.25
CA THR A 54 -5.05 -2.72 22.42
C THR A 54 -6.27 -2.27 23.24
N SER A 55 -6.75 -1.06 22.97
CA SER A 55 -7.92 -0.45 23.60
C SER A 55 -8.83 0.20 22.55
N MET A 56 -9.90 0.88 22.98
CA MET A 56 -10.81 1.57 22.06
C MET A 56 -10.14 2.69 21.25
N HIS A 57 -9.13 3.34 21.82
CA HIS A 57 -8.48 4.51 21.23
C HIS A 57 -7.04 4.24 20.77
N ASN A 58 -6.55 3.02 20.99
CA ASN A 58 -5.17 2.68 20.69
C ASN A 58 -5.03 1.23 20.25
N LEU A 59 -4.40 1.01 19.11
CA LEU A 59 -3.97 -0.31 18.65
C LEU A 59 -2.51 -0.53 19.06
N GLU A 60 -2.26 -1.58 19.81
CA GLU A 60 -0.94 -2.17 19.91
C GLU A 60 -0.74 -3.14 18.76
N LEU A 61 0.14 -2.80 17.81
CA LEU A 61 0.44 -3.65 16.67
C LEU A 61 1.85 -4.21 16.82
N ILE A 62 1.95 -5.54 16.90
CA ILE A 62 3.24 -6.25 16.82
C ILE A 62 3.47 -6.53 15.34
N SER A 63 4.33 -5.72 14.71
CA SER A 63 4.58 -5.80 13.27
C SER A 63 5.35 -7.07 12.89
N ASP A 64 5.29 -7.45 11.62
CA ASP A 64 6.04 -8.60 11.09
C ASP A 64 7.55 -8.41 11.16
N ASP A 65 8.01 -7.16 11.22
CA ASP A 65 9.42 -6.81 11.41
C ASP A 65 9.88 -7.00 12.87
N GLY A 66 8.95 -7.28 13.80
CA GLY A 66 9.21 -7.52 15.21
C GLY A 66 9.11 -6.28 16.09
N ASP A 67 8.72 -5.14 15.54
CA ASP A 67 8.52 -3.90 16.28
C ASP A 67 7.11 -3.86 16.90
N THR A 68 7.01 -3.26 18.09
CA THR A 68 5.71 -2.98 18.71
C THR A 68 5.36 -1.51 18.49
N LEU A 69 4.28 -1.29 17.78
CA LEU A 69 3.77 0.04 17.46
C LEU A 69 2.54 0.36 18.31
N SER A 70 2.51 1.56 18.88
CA SER A 70 1.32 2.13 19.50
C SER A 70 0.68 3.09 18.50
N VAL A 71 -0.55 2.81 18.10
CA VAL A 71 -1.23 3.52 17.02
C VAL A 71 -2.52 4.11 17.56
N PHE A 72 -2.65 5.42 17.49
CA PHE A 72 -3.86 6.12 17.93
C PHE A 72 -5.01 5.93 16.92
N ILE A 73 -6.20 5.67 17.46
CA ILE A 73 -7.45 5.50 16.70
C ILE A 73 -8.33 6.70 16.98
N ASP A 74 -8.72 7.42 15.94
CA ASP A 74 -9.61 8.56 16.04
C ASP A 74 -11.07 8.08 16.17
N ASP A 75 -11.70 8.43 17.28
CA ASP A 75 -13.10 8.07 17.57
C ASP A 75 -14.13 8.82 16.71
N GLU A 76 -13.72 9.95 16.15
CA GLU A 76 -14.62 10.74 15.31
C GLU A 76 -14.87 10.05 13.96
N ASN A 77 -14.03 9.08 13.59
CA ASN A 77 -14.13 8.34 12.34
C ASN A 77 -14.36 6.84 12.59
N PRO A 78 -15.61 6.37 12.67
CA PRO A 78 -15.93 4.96 12.95
C PRO A 78 -15.47 4.01 11.82
N ASP A 79 -15.21 4.52 10.62
CA ASP A 79 -14.80 3.71 9.48
C ASP A 79 -13.30 3.39 9.47
N VAL A 80 -12.52 3.91 10.42
CA VAL A 80 -11.09 3.63 10.55
C VAL A 80 -10.85 2.15 10.84
N VAL A 81 -11.67 1.52 11.70
CA VAL A 81 -11.51 0.12 12.09
C VAL A 81 -12.55 -0.75 11.41
N GLN A 82 -12.11 -1.72 10.63
CA GLN A 82 -12.96 -2.71 9.98
C GLN A 82 -12.67 -4.11 10.51
N GLY A 83 -13.73 -4.79 10.98
CA GLY A 83 -13.67 -6.16 11.47
C GLY A 83 -13.40 -6.30 12.97
N GLY A 84 -13.32 -5.17 13.71
CA GLY A 84 -13.03 -5.17 15.15
C GLY A 84 -11.55 -5.44 15.45
N LEU A 85 -11.17 -5.39 16.72
CA LEU A 85 -9.81 -5.61 17.19
C LEU A 85 -9.81 -6.56 18.38
N LEU A 86 -9.22 -7.74 18.21
CA LEU A 86 -9.01 -8.71 19.27
C LEU A 86 -7.53 -9.08 19.33
N ALA A 87 -6.99 -9.25 20.52
CA ALA A 87 -5.62 -9.70 20.72
C ALA A 87 -5.39 -11.04 19.99
N GLY A 88 -4.33 -11.11 19.20
CA GLY A 88 -3.99 -12.25 18.37
C GLY A 88 -4.51 -12.20 16.93
N ASP A 89 -5.40 -11.25 16.59
CA ASP A 89 -5.88 -11.08 15.22
C ASP A 89 -4.80 -10.54 14.29
N ARG A 90 -4.84 -10.99 13.05
CA ARG A 90 -4.00 -10.48 11.96
C ARG A 90 -4.54 -9.15 11.45
N ILE A 91 -3.70 -8.13 11.44
CA ILE A 91 -4.08 -6.75 11.13
C ILE A 91 -3.27 -6.23 9.94
N ALA A 92 -3.94 -5.49 9.06
CA ALA A 92 -3.33 -4.60 8.09
C ALA A 92 -3.61 -3.15 8.51
N LEU A 93 -2.56 -2.36 8.69
CA LEU A 93 -2.60 -0.97 9.12
C LEU A 93 -2.10 -0.06 8.01
N ILE A 94 -2.88 0.95 7.65
CA ILE A 94 -2.44 2.13 6.94
C ILE A 94 -2.45 3.28 7.94
N GLY A 95 -1.30 3.90 8.15
CA GLY A 95 -1.15 4.96 9.14
C GLY A 95 -0.13 6.01 8.70
N TYR A 96 -0.08 7.09 9.46
CA TYR A 96 0.88 8.18 9.26
C TYR A 96 1.40 8.68 10.60
N LYS A 97 2.59 9.28 10.58
CA LYS A 97 3.12 9.97 11.75
C LYS A 97 2.58 11.38 11.79
N ALA A 98 1.96 11.75 12.91
CA ALA A 98 1.53 13.11 13.18
C ALA A 98 2.74 14.03 13.46
N GLU A 99 2.52 15.34 13.54
CA GLU A 99 3.58 16.33 13.76
C GLU A 99 4.30 16.17 15.11
N ASP A 100 3.62 15.62 16.10
CA ASP A 100 4.15 15.28 17.43
C ASP A 100 4.93 13.97 17.46
N GLY A 101 4.92 13.24 16.35
CA GLY A 101 5.61 11.95 16.18
C GLY A 101 4.78 10.73 16.55
N GLU A 102 3.52 10.91 16.97
CA GLU A 102 2.60 9.82 17.25
C GLU A 102 2.15 9.14 15.93
N MET A 103 1.93 7.83 15.98
CA MET A 103 1.38 7.08 14.86
C MET A 103 -0.14 7.15 14.90
N MET A 104 -0.73 7.68 13.84
CA MET A 104 -2.17 7.80 13.68
C MET A 104 -2.68 6.76 12.69
N ALA A 105 -3.77 6.07 13.02
CA ALA A 105 -4.42 5.16 12.09
C ALA A 105 -5.23 5.95 11.05
N GLN A 106 -4.99 5.66 9.78
CA GLN A 106 -5.86 6.08 8.69
C GLN A 106 -6.87 4.98 8.35
N LYS A 107 -6.42 3.72 8.38
CA LYS A 107 -7.25 2.54 8.13
C LYS A 107 -6.67 1.33 8.85
N ILE A 108 -7.52 0.58 9.51
CA ILE A 108 -7.20 -0.69 10.16
C ILE A 108 -8.16 -1.75 9.63
N ILE A 109 -7.63 -2.84 9.09
CA ILE A 109 -8.40 -3.95 8.58
C ILE A 109 -8.02 -5.21 9.36
N ASN A 110 -8.99 -5.82 10.01
CA ASN A 110 -8.81 -7.10 10.65
C ASN A 110 -8.93 -8.22 9.62
N LEU A 111 -7.78 -8.77 9.22
CA LEU A 111 -7.71 -9.83 8.21
C LEU A 111 -8.28 -11.15 8.72
N THR A 112 -8.15 -11.44 10.04
CA THR A 112 -8.74 -12.63 10.66
C THR A 112 -10.25 -12.63 10.51
N SER A 113 -10.90 -11.47 10.63
CA SER A 113 -12.34 -11.33 10.49
C SER A 113 -12.86 -11.58 9.06
N LEU A 114 -11.98 -11.52 8.07
CA LEU A 114 -12.33 -11.80 6.67
C LEU A 114 -12.34 -13.29 6.35
N LEU A 115 -11.68 -14.13 7.19
CA LEU A 115 -11.60 -15.57 6.96
C LEU A 115 -12.98 -16.22 7.09
N GLY A 116 -13.27 -17.17 6.23
CA GLY A 116 -14.49 -17.98 6.29
C GLY A 116 -15.29 -18.00 5.01
N LYS A 117 -16.52 -18.47 5.16
CA LYS A 117 -17.46 -18.63 4.05
C LYS A 117 -18.32 -17.40 3.88
N TRP A 118 -18.28 -16.84 2.68
CA TRP A 118 -19.04 -15.67 2.32
C TRP A 118 -20.10 -16.05 1.28
N THR A 119 -21.33 -15.60 1.51
CA THR A 119 -22.47 -15.86 0.63
C THR A 119 -23.02 -14.54 0.10
N SER A 120 -23.08 -14.41 -1.20
CA SER A 120 -23.79 -13.32 -1.87
C SER A 120 -25.00 -13.85 -2.65
N LEU A 121 -25.79 -12.97 -3.25
CA LEU A 121 -26.94 -13.36 -4.05
C LEU A 121 -26.57 -14.24 -5.27
N ASP A 122 -25.37 -14.04 -5.83
CA ASP A 122 -24.96 -14.67 -7.07
C ASP A 122 -23.85 -15.70 -6.89
N LYS A 123 -23.07 -15.60 -5.80
CA LYS A 123 -21.88 -16.44 -5.61
C LYS A 123 -21.60 -16.70 -4.14
N ASN A 124 -21.06 -17.89 -3.89
CA ASN A 124 -20.45 -18.25 -2.61
C ASN A 124 -18.93 -18.34 -2.83
N PHE A 125 -18.16 -17.86 -1.86
CA PHE A 125 -16.71 -17.96 -1.88
C PHE A 125 -16.19 -18.15 -0.46
N ASP A 126 -15.05 -18.78 -0.35
CA ASP A 126 -14.33 -18.99 0.90
C ASP A 126 -13.07 -18.14 0.88
N ILE A 127 -12.81 -17.42 1.98
CA ILE A 127 -11.53 -16.73 2.19
C ILE A 127 -10.73 -17.59 3.17
N LEU A 128 -9.60 -18.09 2.70
CA LEU A 128 -8.70 -18.93 3.49
C LEU A 128 -7.48 -18.13 3.93
N GLU A 129 -6.80 -18.64 4.96
CA GLU A 129 -5.52 -18.09 5.38
C GLU A 129 -4.51 -18.21 4.22
N GLY A 130 -3.91 -17.06 3.81
CA GLY A 130 -3.06 -17.00 2.63
C GLY A 130 -3.73 -16.43 1.37
N GLY A 131 -5.03 -16.17 1.39
CA GLY A 131 -5.73 -15.44 0.33
C GLY A 131 -6.14 -16.25 -0.90
N GLU A 132 -6.16 -17.57 -0.81
CA GLU A 132 -6.71 -18.49 -1.85
C GLU A 132 -7.93 -19.25 -1.34
#